data_33d30af83b5302bf66421f0df6de0dbd
#
_entry.id   33d30af83b5302bf66421f0df6de0dbd
#
_cell.length_a   1.000
_cell.length_b   1.000
_cell.length_c   1.000
_cell.angle_alpha   90.00
_cell.angle_beta   90.00
_cell.angle_gamma   90.00
#
_symmetry.space_group_name_H-M   'P 1'
#
loop_
_entity.id
_entity.type
_entity.pdbx_description
1 polymer ?
#
loop_
_entity_poly.entity_id
_entity_poly.type
_entity_poly.pdbx_seq_one_letter_code
_entity_poly.pdbx_strand_id
1 'polypeptide(L)'
;LDFGALGYADAAAASYRIFRRLKSDGVVPALTRFQVCLPTPAAVVFAFIDAEQQRALEPSYERAMAAEVAKITSTVAGNELSIQWDIASEIIAADGGRSWYYDDILAGTAERVCRLADLVPEPAELGIHLCYGDPGHKHIIEPADLGTCVAFANAFSEGTQRSIQWVHMPVPRDRDDDAYFAPLGALKMAPETELILGLVHHTGGIDGTRRRLQTARRHAVDFGIATECGFGRRNPGTIPELLGIHVAAANS
;
A
#
# COMPACT_ATOMS: atom_id res chain seq x y z
N LEU A 1 7.90 -20.01 -18.77
CA LEU A 1 8.48 -20.36 -17.48
C LEU A 1 7.34 -20.56 -16.47
N ASP A 2 7.47 -21.57 -15.62
CA ASP A 2 6.58 -21.77 -14.45
C ASP A 2 7.37 -21.40 -13.19
N PHE A 3 6.86 -20.41 -12.44
CA PHE A 3 7.48 -19.99 -11.18
C PHE A 3 7.08 -20.89 -9.99
N GLY A 4 6.08 -21.76 -10.16
CA GLY A 4 5.56 -22.59 -9.07
C GLY A 4 4.95 -21.76 -7.95
N ALA A 5 5.06 -22.27 -6.70
CA ALA A 5 4.59 -21.56 -5.52
C ALA A 5 5.55 -20.43 -5.13
N LEU A 6 5.01 -19.22 -4.92
CA LEU A 6 5.82 -18.06 -4.54
C LEU A 6 6.00 -17.94 -3.02
N GLY A 7 5.17 -18.63 -2.23
CA GLY A 7 5.27 -18.68 -0.78
C GLY A 7 4.48 -17.61 -0.02
N TYR A 8 3.83 -16.67 -0.70
CA TYR A 8 3.01 -15.64 -0.03
C TYR A 8 1.83 -16.24 0.73
N ALA A 9 1.16 -17.22 0.12
CA ALA A 9 0.01 -17.89 0.74
C ALA A 9 0.39 -18.68 2.00
N ASP A 10 1.53 -19.36 1.98
CA ASP A 10 2.00 -20.13 3.13
C ASP A 10 2.38 -19.20 4.29
N ALA A 11 3.04 -18.07 4.00
CA ALA A 11 3.36 -17.05 4.98
C ALA A 11 2.08 -16.40 5.56
N ALA A 12 1.11 -16.07 4.70
CA ALA A 12 -0.19 -15.53 5.11
C ALA A 12 -0.94 -16.51 6.02
N ALA A 13 -1.01 -17.80 5.63
CA ALA A 13 -1.67 -18.84 6.42
C ALA A 13 -1.02 -19.02 7.81
N ALA A 14 0.32 -18.98 7.89
CA ALA A 14 1.05 -19.06 9.13
C ALA A 14 0.74 -17.87 10.06
N SER A 15 0.76 -16.66 9.52
CA SER A 15 0.45 -15.43 10.25
C SER A 15 -1.01 -15.34 10.67
N TYR A 16 -1.94 -15.76 9.80
CA TYR A 16 -3.38 -15.74 10.09
C TYR A 16 -3.74 -16.66 11.28
N ARG A 17 -3.08 -17.81 11.44
CA ARG A 17 -3.30 -18.66 12.63
C ARG A 17 -2.98 -17.92 13.94
N ILE A 18 -1.93 -17.11 13.95
CA ILE A 18 -1.56 -16.29 15.11
C ILE A 18 -2.57 -15.17 15.32
N PHE A 19 -2.93 -14.46 14.25
CA PHE A 19 -3.92 -13.39 14.28
C PHE A 19 -5.27 -13.86 14.83
N ARG A 20 -5.79 -15.00 14.33
CA ARG A 20 -7.05 -15.60 14.81
C ARG A 20 -7.01 -15.91 16.30
N ARG A 21 -5.92 -16.47 16.79
CA ARG A 21 -5.74 -16.73 18.24
C ARG A 21 -5.82 -15.42 19.03
N LEU A 22 -5.05 -14.41 18.64
CA LEU A 22 -5.05 -13.12 19.32
C LEU A 22 -6.42 -12.42 19.29
N LYS A 23 -7.15 -12.59 18.20
CA LYS A 23 -8.53 -12.08 18.06
C LYS A 23 -9.51 -12.84 18.95
N SER A 24 -9.39 -14.17 19.02
CA SER A 24 -10.17 -15.03 19.92
C SER A 24 -9.89 -14.71 21.41
N ASP A 25 -8.65 -14.39 21.74
CA ASP A 25 -8.23 -14.02 23.10
C ASP A 25 -8.60 -12.56 23.47
N GLY A 26 -9.24 -11.82 22.56
CA GLY A 26 -9.64 -10.42 22.76
C GLY A 26 -8.48 -9.41 22.73
N VAL A 27 -7.28 -9.83 22.33
CA VAL A 27 -6.11 -8.94 22.17
C VAL A 27 -6.26 -8.07 20.91
N VAL A 28 -6.76 -8.66 19.83
CA VAL A 28 -7.09 -7.94 18.59
C VAL A 28 -8.60 -7.68 18.58
N PRO A 29 -9.03 -6.43 18.31
CA PRO A 29 -10.45 -6.09 18.26
C PRO A 29 -11.22 -6.92 17.23
N ALA A 30 -12.49 -7.25 17.54
CA ALA A 30 -13.31 -8.15 16.74
C ALA A 30 -13.50 -7.69 15.29
N LEU A 31 -13.54 -6.37 15.05
CA LEU A 31 -13.73 -5.80 13.71
C LEU A 31 -12.43 -5.67 12.90
N THR A 32 -11.27 -5.89 13.52
CA THR A 32 -9.98 -5.81 12.81
C THR A 32 -9.88 -6.95 11.81
N ARG A 33 -9.57 -6.63 10.56
CA ARG A 33 -9.29 -7.60 9.50
C ARG A 33 -7.82 -7.99 9.47
N PHE A 34 -7.55 -9.16 8.94
CA PHE A 34 -6.20 -9.64 8.65
C PHE A 34 -5.76 -9.11 7.28
N GLN A 35 -4.78 -8.22 7.26
CA GLN A 35 -4.27 -7.65 6.02
C GLN A 35 -3.10 -8.46 5.48
N VAL A 36 -3.15 -8.78 4.19
CA VAL A 36 -2.06 -9.36 3.42
C VAL A 36 -1.56 -8.32 2.41
N CYS A 37 -0.31 -7.89 2.55
CA CYS A 37 0.34 -6.98 1.62
C CYS A 37 1.10 -7.79 0.56
N LEU A 38 0.88 -7.50 -0.71
CA LEU A 38 1.49 -8.18 -1.84
C LEU A 38 2.15 -7.15 -2.76
N PRO A 39 3.38 -7.40 -3.25
CA PRO A 39 3.98 -6.58 -4.28
C PRO A 39 3.27 -6.82 -5.61
N THR A 40 3.27 -5.84 -6.50
CA THR A 40 2.85 -6.08 -7.88
C THR A 40 3.79 -7.05 -8.57
N PRO A 41 3.31 -7.90 -9.47
CA PRO A 41 4.17 -8.73 -10.32
C PRO A 41 5.22 -7.91 -11.07
N ALA A 42 4.84 -6.74 -11.58
CA ALA A 42 5.73 -5.83 -12.28
C ALA A 42 6.92 -5.38 -11.41
N ALA A 43 6.66 -5.02 -10.15
CA ALA A 43 7.72 -4.61 -9.23
C ALA A 43 8.72 -5.74 -8.94
N VAL A 44 8.23 -6.97 -8.77
CA VAL A 44 9.09 -8.13 -8.51
C VAL A 44 9.91 -8.50 -9.74
N VAL A 45 9.27 -8.56 -10.90
CA VAL A 45 9.95 -8.86 -12.17
C VAL A 45 11.02 -7.80 -12.45
N PHE A 46 10.71 -6.53 -12.24
CA PHE A 46 11.67 -5.45 -12.38
C PHE A 46 12.88 -5.60 -11.44
N ALA A 47 12.64 -5.99 -10.20
CA ALA A 47 13.69 -6.07 -9.18
C ALA A 47 14.63 -7.28 -9.32
N PHE A 48 14.14 -8.41 -9.87
CA PHE A 48 14.83 -9.70 -9.80
C PHE A 48 15.07 -10.38 -11.14
N ILE A 49 14.54 -9.85 -12.24
CA ILE A 49 14.69 -10.42 -13.59
C ILE A 49 15.52 -9.47 -14.46
N ASP A 50 16.41 -10.04 -15.28
CA ASP A 50 17.20 -9.26 -16.23
C ASP A 50 16.31 -8.47 -17.19
N ALA A 51 16.68 -7.22 -17.46
CA ALA A 51 15.87 -6.25 -18.19
C ALA A 51 15.32 -6.79 -19.54
N GLU A 52 16.13 -7.56 -20.26
CA GLU A 52 15.77 -8.15 -21.56
C GLU A 52 14.64 -9.20 -21.45
N GLN A 53 14.46 -9.79 -20.27
CA GLN A 53 13.50 -10.87 -20.04
C GLN A 53 12.21 -10.39 -19.33
N GLN A 54 12.21 -9.18 -18.76
CA GLN A 54 11.11 -8.69 -17.91
C GLN A 54 9.75 -8.79 -18.61
N ARG A 55 9.62 -8.23 -19.82
CA ARG A 55 8.36 -8.26 -20.59
C ARG A 55 7.87 -9.68 -20.89
N ALA A 56 8.80 -10.61 -21.15
CA ALA A 56 8.44 -11.98 -21.51
C ALA A 56 8.03 -12.82 -20.29
N LEU A 57 8.59 -12.53 -19.12
CA LEU A 57 8.37 -13.33 -17.90
C LEU A 57 7.26 -12.78 -17.01
N GLU A 58 6.91 -11.50 -17.09
CA GLU A 58 5.87 -10.89 -16.29
C GLU A 58 4.53 -11.66 -16.32
N PRO A 59 3.98 -12.06 -17.49
CA PRO A 59 2.71 -12.78 -17.51
C PRO A 59 2.75 -14.14 -16.79
N SER A 60 3.92 -14.76 -16.73
CA SER A 60 4.10 -16.02 -16.00
C SER A 60 4.17 -15.80 -14.51
N TYR A 61 4.81 -14.70 -14.06
CA TYR A 61 4.85 -14.34 -12.66
C TYR A 61 3.46 -13.85 -12.17
N GLU A 62 2.72 -13.10 -13.00
CA GLU A 62 1.35 -12.68 -12.70
C GLU A 62 0.41 -13.88 -12.49
N ARG A 63 0.53 -14.94 -13.30
CA ARG A 63 -0.22 -16.19 -13.10
C ARG A 63 0.14 -16.88 -11.78
N ALA A 64 1.42 -16.92 -11.42
CA ALA A 64 1.86 -17.48 -10.15
C ALA A 64 1.32 -16.67 -8.96
N MET A 65 1.33 -15.34 -9.04
CA MET A 65 0.74 -14.46 -8.04
C MET A 65 -0.78 -14.67 -7.93
N ALA A 66 -1.49 -14.81 -9.04
CA ALA A 66 -2.92 -15.12 -9.03
C ALA A 66 -3.22 -16.45 -8.28
N ALA A 67 -2.36 -17.45 -8.44
CA ALA A 67 -2.48 -18.70 -7.69
C ALA A 67 -2.25 -18.52 -6.18
N GLU A 68 -1.31 -17.64 -5.80
CA GLU A 68 -1.11 -17.28 -4.38
C GLU A 68 -2.33 -16.57 -3.80
N VAL A 69 -2.90 -15.58 -4.52
CA VAL A 69 -4.13 -14.88 -4.09
C VAL A 69 -5.29 -15.87 -3.93
N ALA A 70 -5.47 -16.80 -4.88
CA ALA A 70 -6.51 -17.83 -4.78
C ALA A 70 -6.36 -18.71 -3.54
N LYS A 71 -5.11 -19.08 -3.16
CA LYS A 71 -4.84 -19.84 -1.93
C LYS A 71 -5.11 -19.00 -0.67
N ILE A 72 -4.73 -17.72 -0.67
CA ILE A 72 -4.99 -16.80 0.46
C ILE A 72 -6.50 -16.67 0.68
N THR A 73 -7.25 -16.39 -0.38
CA THR A 73 -8.70 -16.17 -0.30
C THR A 73 -9.49 -17.45 0.03
N SER A 74 -8.93 -18.62 -0.25
CA SER A 74 -9.50 -19.91 0.20
C SER A 74 -9.16 -20.26 1.65
N THR A 75 -8.11 -19.68 2.21
CA THR A 75 -7.61 -19.97 3.56
C THR A 75 -8.15 -19.00 4.60
N VAL A 76 -8.28 -17.72 4.25
CA VAL A 76 -8.77 -16.67 5.12
C VAL A 76 -10.21 -16.32 4.75
N ALA A 77 -11.11 -16.32 5.74
CA ALA A 77 -12.51 -15.95 5.50
C ALA A 77 -12.59 -14.52 4.94
N GLY A 78 -13.33 -14.33 3.84
CA GLY A 78 -13.33 -13.07 3.12
C GLY A 78 -13.75 -11.85 3.97
N ASN A 79 -14.69 -12.04 4.91
CA ASN A 79 -15.09 -10.98 5.85
C ASN A 79 -14.01 -10.66 6.93
N GLU A 80 -12.96 -11.45 7.02
CA GLU A 80 -11.79 -11.20 7.89
C GLU A 80 -10.53 -10.81 7.11
N LEU A 81 -10.58 -10.81 5.78
CA LEU A 81 -9.44 -10.58 4.89
C LEU A 81 -9.45 -9.18 4.31
N SER A 82 -8.27 -8.59 4.25
CA SER A 82 -7.96 -7.44 3.41
C SER A 82 -6.71 -7.76 2.59
N ILE A 83 -6.72 -7.48 1.30
CA ILE A 83 -5.53 -7.61 0.43
C ILE A 83 -5.11 -6.21 -0.02
N GLN A 84 -3.86 -5.88 0.20
CA GLN A 84 -3.25 -4.63 -0.23
C GLN A 84 -2.21 -4.89 -1.30
N TRP A 85 -2.32 -4.20 -2.44
CA TRP A 85 -1.27 -4.16 -3.44
C TRP A 85 -0.30 -3.02 -3.16
N ASP A 86 0.99 -3.35 -3.04
CA ASP A 86 2.07 -2.39 -2.78
C ASP A 86 2.67 -1.93 -4.10
N ILE A 87 2.53 -0.65 -4.43
CA ILE A 87 2.96 -0.02 -5.67
C ILE A 87 4.08 0.96 -5.35
N ALA A 88 5.30 0.47 -5.40
CA ALA A 88 6.47 1.26 -5.04
C ALA A 88 7.41 1.50 -6.23
N SER A 89 7.81 0.45 -6.92
CA SER A 89 8.78 0.56 -8.01
C SER A 89 8.25 1.38 -9.18
N GLU A 90 6.96 1.27 -9.45
CA GLU A 90 6.24 2.00 -10.49
C GLU A 90 6.15 3.50 -10.16
N ILE A 91 5.85 3.85 -8.91
CA ILE A 91 5.83 5.25 -8.44
C ILE A 91 7.22 5.87 -8.54
N ILE A 92 8.24 5.15 -8.09
CA ILE A 92 9.64 5.61 -8.18
C ILE A 92 10.05 5.82 -9.64
N ALA A 93 9.64 4.94 -10.53
CA ALA A 93 9.94 5.06 -11.95
C ALA A 93 9.19 6.24 -12.60
N ALA A 94 7.93 6.46 -12.25
CA ALA A 94 7.12 7.57 -12.75
C ALA A 94 7.71 8.93 -12.37
N ASP A 95 8.28 9.04 -11.17
CA ASP A 95 8.99 10.26 -10.71
C ASP A 95 10.46 10.31 -11.15
N GLY A 96 10.85 9.48 -12.12
CA GLY A 96 12.18 9.54 -12.74
C GLY A 96 13.30 8.90 -11.90
N GLY A 97 12.97 8.18 -10.82
CA GLY A 97 13.96 7.52 -9.96
C GLY A 97 14.67 6.33 -10.62
N ARG A 98 14.10 5.78 -11.69
CA ARG A 98 14.69 4.69 -12.48
C ARG A 98 14.00 4.50 -13.83
N SER A 99 14.67 3.86 -14.78
CA SER A 99 14.06 3.41 -16.04
C SER A 99 13.03 2.30 -15.76
N TRP A 100 12.08 2.12 -16.68
CA TRP A 100 11.04 1.12 -16.58
C TRP A 100 10.91 0.35 -17.91
N TYR A 101 10.34 -0.85 -17.87
CA TYR A 101 10.32 -1.74 -19.04
C TYR A 101 9.06 -1.63 -19.92
N TYR A 102 8.11 -0.73 -19.57
CA TYR A 102 7.02 -0.32 -20.47
C TYR A 102 6.93 1.22 -20.53
N ASP A 103 6.44 1.73 -21.66
CA ASP A 103 6.64 3.13 -22.06
C ASP A 103 5.78 4.11 -21.26
N ASP A 104 4.47 3.83 -21.12
CA ASP A 104 3.56 4.63 -20.29
C ASP A 104 3.42 3.99 -18.93
N ILE A 105 4.16 4.53 -17.96
CA ILE A 105 4.21 3.96 -16.61
C ILE A 105 2.86 4.06 -15.92
N LEU A 106 2.17 5.19 -16.04
CA LEU A 106 0.87 5.39 -15.40
C LEU A 106 -0.19 4.46 -16.00
N ALA A 107 -0.40 4.50 -17.30
CA ALA A 107 -1.39 3.68 -17.96
C ALA A 107 -1.08 2.18 -17.86
N GLY A 108 0.17 1.80 -18.06
CA GLY A 108 0.61 0.40 -17.96
C GLY A 108 0.50 -0.16 -16.54
N THR A 109 0.73 0.66 -15.50
CA THR A 109 0.50 0.26 -14.12
C THR A 109 -0.99 0.17 -13.82
N ALA A 110 -1.80 1.13 -14.26
CA ALA A 110 -3.25 1.10 -14.05
C ALA A 110 -3.88 -0.16 -14.66
N GLU A 111 -3.53 -0.52 -15.89
CA GLU A 111 -3.98 -1.75 -16.52
C GLU A 111 -3.67 -3.00 -15.69
N ARG A 112 -2.46 -3.08 -15.13
CA ARG A 112 -2.02 -4.21 -14.30
C ARG A 112 -2.75 -4.25 -12.97
N VAL A 113 -2.88 -3.11 -12.31
CA VAL A 113 -3.56 -3.01 -11.01
C VAL A 113 -5.04 -3.36 -11.16
N CYS A 114 -5.71 -2.97 -12.25
CA CYS A 114 -7.09 -3.39 -12.53
C CYS A 114 -7.20 -4.93 -12.61
N ARG A 115 -6.30 -5.60 -13.34
CA ARG A 115 -6.30 -7.07 -13.37
C ARG A 115 -6.03 -7.70 -12.00
N LEU A 116 -5.13 -7.10 -11.20
CA LEU A 116 -4.83 -7.58 -9.85
C LEU A 116 -6.00 -7.35 -8.88
N ALA A 117 -6.74 -6.26 -9.05
CA ALA A 117 -7.96 -5.97 -8.28
C ALA A 117 -9.00 -7.06 -8.48
N ASP A 118 -9.20 -7.52 -9.72
CA ASP A 118 -10.15 -8.57 -10.06
C ASP A 118 -9.82 -9.95 -9.44
N LEU A 119 -8.59 -10.15 -9.00
CA LEU A 119 -8.19 -11.37 -8.27
C LEU A 119 -8.71 -11.42 -6.83
N VAL A 120 -9.12 -10.29 -6.26
CA VAL A 120 -9.57 -10.18 -4.86
C VAL A 120 -11.10 -10.27 -4.81
N PRO A 121 -11.69 -11.41 -4.42
CA PRO A 121 -13.14 -11.58 -4.43
C PRO A 121 -13.81 -10.88 -3.24
N GLU A 122 -15.07 -10.45 -3.43
CA GLU A 122 -15.94 -10.08 -2.32
C GLU A 122 -16.17 -11.28 -1.37
N PRO A 123 -16.29 -11.10 -0.05
CA PRO A 123 -16.27 -9.82 0.68
C PRO A 123 -14.90 -9.41 1.26
N ALA A 124 -13.78 -9.89 0.69
CA ALA A 124 -12.47 -9.40 1.10
C ALA A 124 -12.30 -7.94 0.69
N GLU A 125 -11.65 -7.13 1.51
CA GLU A 125 -11.32 -5.74 1.18
C GLU A 125 -10.10 -5.66 0.26
N LEU A 126 -10.11 -4.67 -0.63
CA LEU A 126 -9.02 -4.33 -1.52
C LEU A 126 -8.43 -2.97 -1.12
N GLY A 127 -7.14 -2.94 -0.82
CA GLY A 127 -6.39 -1.72 -0.56
C GLY A 127 -5.26 -1.51 -1.55
N ILE A 128 -4.89 -0.26 -1.74
CA ILE A 128 -3.75 0.17 -2.54
C ILE A 128 -2.79 0.95 -1.66
N HIS A 129 -1.52 0.58 -1.66
CA HIS A 129 -0.46 1.33 -1.01
C HIS A 129 0.51 1.90 -2.04
N LEU A 130 0.59 3.21 -2.10
CA LEU A 130 1.52 3.96 -2.93
C LEU A 130 2.74 4.30 -2.08
N CYS A 131 3.95 4.10 -2.61
CA CYS A 131 5.16 4.20 -1.80
C CYS A 131 6.38 4.59 -2.65
N TYR A 132 7.34 5.25 -2.01
CA TYR A 132 8.65 5.55 -2.62
C TYR A 132 9.76 4.63 -2.12
N GLY A 133 9.37 3.46 -1.58
CA GLY A 133 10.29 2.53 -0.93
C GLY A 133 10.62 2.95 0.50
N ASP A 134 11.15 2.00 1.29
CA ASP A 134 11.51 2.25 2.70
C ASP A 134 12.78 1.47 3.13
N PRO A 135 13.85 1.40 2.30
CA PRO A 135 15.10 0.78 2.72
C PRO A 135 15.78 1.65 3.78
N GLY A 136 15.88 1.11 5.01
CA GLY A 136 16.48 1.85 6.14
C GLY A 136 15.67 3.07 6.59
N HIS A 137 14.35 3.05 6.41
CA HIS A 137 13.41 4.14 6.71
C HIS A 137 13.73 5.43 5.93
N LYS A 138 14.04 5.28 4.65
CA LYS A 138 14.28 6.37 3.71
C LYS A 138 13.66 6.04 2.37
N HIS A 139 13.13 7.03 1.70
CA HIS A 139 12.72 6.88 0.30
C HIS A 139 13.90 6.60 -0.62
N ILE A 140 13.66 5.91 -1.72
CA ILE A 140 14.64 5.75 -2.80
C ILE A 140 14.80 7.08 -3.53
N ILE A 141 13.70 7.81 -3.73
CA ILE A 141 13.66 9.21 -4.16
C ILE A 141 12.66 9.96 -3.28
N GLU A 142 12.92 11.22 -3.01
CA GLU A 142 11.98 12.07 -2.27
C GLU A 142 10.95 12.66 -3.23
N PRO A 143 9.64 12.48 -2.99
CA PRO A 143 8.60 13.07 -3.82
C PRO A 143 8.57 14.59 -3.71
N ALA A 144 8.33 15.27 -4.83
CA ALA A 144 8.14 16.71 -4.84
C ALA A 144 6.84 17.10 -4.10
N ASP A 145 5.77 16.36 -4.38
CA ASP A 145 4.43 16.49 -3.77
C ASP A 145 3.63 15.20 -3.96
N LEU A 146 2.33 15.20 -3.63
CA LEU A 146 1.42 14.05 -3.80
C LEU A 146 0.90 13.87 -5.24
N GLY A 147 1.35 14.67 -6.20
CA GLY A 147 0.80 14.68 -7.57
C GLY A 147 0.85 13.33 -8.27
N THR A 148 1.99 12.66 -8.22
CA THR A 148 2.14 11.31 -8.79
C THR A 148 1.21 10.31 -8.11
N CYS A 149 1.15 10.29 -6.78
CA CYS A 149 0.24 9.40 -6.05
C CYS A 149 -1.23 9.66 -6.41
N VAL A 150 -1.64 10.92 -6.53
CA VAL A 150 -2.99 11.33 -6.93
C VAL A 150 -3.29 10.87 -8.36
N ALA A 151 -2.35 11.03 -9.30
CA ALA A 151 -2.54 10.57 -10.67
C ALA A 151 -2.77 9.05 -10.74
N PHE A 152 -1.98 8.27 -10.02
CA PHE A 152 -2.15 6.81 -9.95
C PHE A 152 -3.46 6.41 -9.27
N ALA A 153 -3.81 7.01 -8.13
CA ALA A 153 -5.07 6.73 -7.44
C ALA A 153 -6.29 7.01 -8.32
N ASN A 154 -6.28 8.13 -9.06
CA ASN A 154 -7.34 8.46 -10.01
C ASN A 154 -7.43 7.43 -11.13
N ALA A 155 -6.30 7.03 -11.72
CA ALA A 155 -6.28 6.03 -12.79
C ALA A 155 -6.80 4.65 -12.31
N PHE A 156 -6.48 4.25 -11.08
CA PHE A 156 -6.99 3.01 -10.49
C PHE A 156 -8.50 3.08 -10.21
N SER A 157 -8.97 4.19 -9.64
CA SER A 157 -10.41 4.40 -9.39
C SER A 157 -11.24 4.42 -10.66
N GLU A 158 -10.69 4.97 -11.75
CA GLU A 158 -11.38 5.02 -13.05
C GLU A 158 -11.39 3.66 -13.75
N GLY A 159 -10.29 2.90 -13.65
CA GLY A 159 -10.12 1.64 -14.40
C GLY A 159 -10.67 0.40 -13.70
N THR A 160 -10.79 0.41 -12.37
CA THR A 160 -11.16 -0.79 -11.60
C THR A 160 -12.67 -0.97 -11.55
N GLN A 161 -13.15 -2.18 -11.87
CA GLN A 161 -14.58 -2.54 -11.78
C GLN A 161 -15.04 -2.83 -10.36
N ARG A 162 -14.10 -3.16 -9.50
CA ARG A 162 -14.32 -3.49 -8.11
C ARG A 162 -14.04 -2.28 -7.22
N SER A 163 -14.78 -2.11 -6.11
CA SER A 163 -14.50 -1.10 -5.10
C SER A 163 -13.12 -1.30 -4.49
N ILE A 164 -12.36 -0.19 -4.41
CA ILE A 164 -11.14 -0.07 -3.63
C ILE A 164 -11.54 0.49 -2.27
N GLN A 165 -11.28 -0.25 -1.18
CA GLN A 165 -11.69 0.18 0.16
C GLN A 165 -10.81 1.29 0.70
N TRP A 166 -9.49 1.29 0.39
CA TRP A 166 -8.63 2.41 0.75
C TRP A 166 -7.50 2.62 -0.26
N VAL A 167 -7.02 3.86 -0.32
CA VAL A 167 -5.76 4.23 -0.95
C VAL A 167 -4.87 4.87 0.11
N HIS A 168 -3.70 4.28 0.33
CA HIS A 168 -2.70 4.77 1.28
C HIS A 168 -1.59 5.50 0.53
N MET A 169 -1.35 6.76 0.90
CA MET A 169 -0.34 7.62 0.29
C MET A 169 0.75 8.01 1.31
N PRO A 170 2.02 8.05 0.91
CA PRO A 170 3.12 8.42 1.78
C PRO A 170 3.11 9.93 2.07
N VAL A 171 3.56 10.30 3.25
CA VAL A 171 3.87 11.69 3.61
C VAL A 171 5.25 11.71 4.25
N PRO A 172 6.28 12.23 3.58
CA PRO A 172 7.63 12.29 4.13
C PRO A 172 7.66 13.04 5.46
N ARG A 173 8.55 12.59 6.35
CA ARG A 173 8.63 13.14 7.72
C ARG A 173 8.83 14.66 7.78
N ASP A 174 9.51 15.22 6.77
CA ASP A 174 9.88 16.61 6.70
C ASP A 174 8.91 17.46 5.84
N ARG A 175 7.78 16.87 5.41
CA ARG A 175 6.76 17.54 4.60
C ARG A 175 5.52 17.84 5.44
N ASP A 176 5.50 19.05 5.98
CA ASP A 176 4.36 19.64 6.70
C ASP A 176 3.87 20.95 6.06
N ASP A 177 4.23 21.16 4.79
CA ASP A 177 3.90 22.34 3.98
C ASP A 177 2.69 22.11 3.06
N ASP A 178 1.95 23.18 2.75
CA ASP A 178 0.77 23.14 1.89
C ASP A 178 1.07 22.66 0.47
N ALA A 179 2.25 22.96 -0.06
CA ALA A 179 2.60 22.59 -1.43
C ALA A 179 2.62 21.07 -1.61
N TYR A 180 3.05 20.32 -0.57
CA TYR A 180 3.06 18.86 -0.63
C TYR A 180 1.66 18.27 -0.76
N PHE A 181 0.68 18.80 -0.03
CA PHE A 181 -0.70 18.27 0.02
C PHE A 181 -1.62 18.87 -1.04
N ALA A 182 -1.25 19.98 -1.68
CA ALA A 182 -2.09 20.67 -2.66
C ALA A 182 -2.67 19.77 -3.76
N PRO A 183 -1.94 18.75 -4.30
CA PRO A 183 -2.48 17.84 -5.30
C PRO A 183 -3.71 17.02 -4.85
N LEU A 184 -3.96 16.87 -3.54
CA LEU A 184 -5.16 16.18 -3.04
C LEU A 184 -6.46 16.84 -3.52
N GLY A 185 -6.44 18.13 -3.86
CA GLY A 185 -7.58 18.82 -4.48
C GLY A 185 -8.01 18.26 -5.84
N ALA A 186 -7.15 17.48 -6.51
CA ALA A 186 -7.45 16.79 -7.77
C ALA A 186 -7.77 15.30 -7.60
N LEU A 187 -7.81 14.79 -6.36
CA LEU A 187 -8.09 13.38 -6.08
C LEU A 187 -9.56 13.05 -6.40
N LYS A 188 -9.77 11.98 -7.16
CA LYS A 188 -11.08 11.49 -7.61
C LYS A 188 -11.20 10.01 -7.25
N MET A 189 -11.70 9.73 -6.06
CA MET A 189 -11.98 8.38 -5.61
C MET A 189 -13.49 8.15 -5.50
N ALA A 190 -13.89 6.88 -5.51
CA ALA A 190 -15.26 6.52 -5.20
C ALA A 190 -15.61 6.94 -3.75
N PRO A 191 -16.88 7.28 -3.46
CA PRO A 191 -17.27 7.77 -2.14
C PRO A 191 -16.99 6.80 -0.99
N GLU A 192 -16.94 5.50 -1.30
CA GLU A 192 -16.65 4.43 -0.33
C GLU A 192 -15.13 4.20 -0.12
N THR A 193 -14.27 4.81 -0.93
CA THR A 193 -12.82 4.64 -0.83
C THR A 193 -12.25 5.58 0.24
N GLU A 194 -11.63 5.02 1.26
CA GLU A 194 -10.95 5.81 2.30
C GLU A 194 -9.57 6.26 1.82
N LEU A 195 -9.26 7.56 1.95
CA LEU A 195 -7.91 8.07 1.85
C LEU A 195 -7.18 7.79 3.17
N ILE A 196 -6.00 7.18 3.11
CA ILE A 196 -5.12 7.01 4.27
C ILE A 196 -3.80 7.75 3.99
N LEU A 197 -3.41 8.62 4.93
CA LEU A 197 -2.17 9.39 4.81
C LEU A 197 -1.11 8.89 5.79
N GLY A 198 0.10 8.66 5.30
CA GLY A 198 1.25 8.17 6.04
C GLY A 198 1.90 9.22 6.95
N LEU A 199 1.08 9.90 7.78
CA LEU A 199 1.48 11.06 8.59
C LEU A 199 2.33 10.71 9.82
N VAL A 200 2.28 9.45 10.27
CA VAL A 200 2.85 9.05 11.56
C VAL A 200 4.29 8.57 11.37
N HIS A 201 5.21 9.26 12.02
CA HIS A 201 6.62 8.88 12.07
C HIS A 201 7.12 8.80 13.51
N HIS A 202 7.97 7.83 13.79
CA HIS A 202 8.67 7.73 15.07
C HIS A 202 9.59 8.95 15.28
N THR A 203 10.32 9.34 14.23
CA THR A 203 11.13 10.58 14.23
C THR A 203 10.22 11.80 14.22
N GLY A 204 10.40 12.71 15.18
CA GLY A 204 9.53 13.88 15.37
C GLY A 204 8.29 13.61 16.21
N GLY A 205 7.97 12.34 16.48
CA GLY A 205 6.94 11.90 17.42
C GLY A 205 5.56 12.52 17.16
N ILE A 206 4.82 12.73 18.24
CA ILE A 206 3.45 13.27 18.16
C ILE A 206 3.42 14.71 17.64
N ASP A 207 4.41 15.54 17.97
CA ASP A 207 4.40 16.96 17.55
C ASP A 207 4.64 17.09 16.04
N GLY A 208 5.55 16.30 15.47
CA GLY A 208 5.73 16.22 14.01
C GLY A 208 4.47 15.70 13.32
N THR A 209 3.85 14.67 13.87
CA THR A 209 2.60 14.12 13.36
C THR A 209 1.47 15.15 13.38
N ARG A 210 1.32 15.92 14.47
CA ARG A 210 0.29 16.98 14.57
C ARG A 210 0.48 18.08 13.54
N ARG A 211 1.72 18.52 13.26
CA ARG A 211 1.97 19.53 12.23
C ARG A 211 1.51 19.03 10.86
N ARG A 212 1.91 17.82 10.45
CA ARG A 212 1.47 17.20 9.20
C ARG A 212 -0.05 17.03 9.14
N LEU A 213 -0.66 16.59 10.23
CA LEU A 213 -2.12 16.42 10.34
C LEU A 213 -2.86 17.76 10.17
N GLN A 214 -2.38 18.85 10.80
CA GLN A 214 -2.96 20.18 10.66
C GLN A 214 -2.90 20.68 9.20
N THR A 215 -1.80 20.42 8.51
CA THR A 215 -1.66 20.77 7.09
C THR A 215 -2.58 19.90 6.23
N ALA A 216 -2.56 18.58 6.40
CA ALA A 216 -3.41 17.66 5.64
C ALA A 216 -4.89 18.04 5.73
N ARG A 217 -5.39 18.43 6.91
CA ARG A 217 -6.79 18.86 7.13
C ARG A 217 -7.21 20.10 6.34
N ARG A 218 -6.28 20.88 5.80
CA ARG A 218 -6.60 22.00 4.89
C ARG A 218 -6.84 21.54 3.45
N HIS A 219 -6.39 20.32 3.12
CA HIS A 219 -6.41 19.78 1.76
C HIS A 219 -7.31 18.55 1.59
N ALA A 220 -7.64 17.85 2.71
CA ALA A 220 -8.56 16.72 2.72
C ALA A 220 -9.46 16.80 3.95
N VAL A 221 -10.77 16.56 3.77
CA VAL A 221 -11.78 16.70 4.85
C VAL A 221 -11.84 15.42 5.69
N ASP A 222 -11.75 14.27 5.05
CA ASP A 222 -11.91 12.97 5.70
C ASP A 222 -10.80 12.03 5.23
N PHE A 223 -10.00 11.51 6.17
CA PHE A 223 -8.91 10.59 5.88
C PHE A 223 -8.46 9.83 7.14
N GLY A 224 -8.01 8.60 6.94
CA GLY A 224 -7.32 7.81 7.94
C GLY A 224 -5.84 8.20 8.07
N ILE A 225 -5.21 7.77 9.16
CA ILE A 225 -3.79 7.98 9.40
C ILE A 225 -3.03 6.65 9.52
N ALA A 226 -1.82 6.62 9.01
CA ALA A 226 -0.90 5.49 9.13
C ALA A 226 0.54 5.96 9.26
N THR A 227 1.47 5.03 9.47
CA THR A 227 2.88 5.26 9.12
C THR A 227 3.02 5.28 7.60
N GLU A 228 4.09 5.88 7.13
CA GLU A 228 4.39 5.99 5.70
C GLU A 228 4.57 4.62 5.01
N CYS A 229 5.08 3.64 5.73
CA CYS A 229 5.23 2.26 5.29
C CYS A 229 5.06 1.29 6.46
N GLY A 230 5.08 -0.02 6.18
CA GLY A 230 4.87 -1.07 7.19
C GLY A 230 5.98 -1.18 8.24
N PHE A 231 5.71 -1.93 9.31
CA PHE A 231 6.61 -2.08 10.47
C PHE A 231 7.69 -3.15 10.32
N GLY A 232 7.64 -3.97 9.27
CA GLY A 232 8.45 -5.19 9.14
C GLY A 232 9.97 -5.01 9.20
N ARG A 233 10.46 -3.80 8.89
CA ARG A 233 11.88 -3.45 8.95
C ARG A 233 12.25 -2.60 10.17
N ARG A 234 11.29 -2.29 11.06
CA ARG A 234 11.57 -1.45 12.24
C ARG A 234 12.21 -2.26 13.38
N ASN A 235 12.99 -1.56 14.18
CA ASN A 235 13.40 -2.09 15.47
C ASN A 235 12.14 -2.35 16.33
N PRO A 236 11.88 -3.60 16.76
CA PRO A 236 10.70 -3.93 17.55
C PRO A 236 10.51 -3.08 18.80
N GLY A 237 11.59 -2.60 19.42
CA GLY A 237 11.55 -1.75 20.60
C GLY A 237 10.89 -0.38 20.35
N THR A 238 10.78 0.09 19.11
CA THR A 238 10.12 1.36 18.75
C THR A 238 8.63 1.22 18.49
N ILE A 239 8.11 0.01 18.35
CA ILE A 239 6.70 -0.24 17.98
C ILE A 239 5.72 0.26 19.05
N PRO A 240 5.91 0.03 20.35
CA PRO A 240 4.98 0.51 21.39
C PRO A 240 4.84 2.04 21.37
N GLU A 241 5.94 2.78 21.22
CA GLU A 241 5.91 4.25 21.13
C GLU A 241 5.19 4.71 19.84
N LEU A 242 5.47 4.08 18.72
CA LEU A 242 4.84 4.38 17.44
C LEU A 242 3.32 4.16 17.48
N LEU A 243 2.86 3.08 18.10
CA LEU A 243 1.43 2.84 18.33
C LEU A 243 0.82 3.89 19.26
N GLY A 244 1.56 4.33 20.30
CA GLY A 244 1.15 5.44 21.16
C GLY A 244 0.96 6.75 20.40
N ILE A 245 1.84 7.05 19.42
CA ILE A 245 1.71 8.22 18.54
C ILE A 245 0.44 8.12 17.68
N HIS A 246 0.12 6.94 17.12
CA HIS A 246 -1.12 6.74 16.37
C HIS A 246 -2.35 7.05 17.23
N VAL A 247 -2.42 6.49 18.43
CA VAL A 247 -3.55 6.72 19.35
C VAL A 247 -3.67 8.20 19.70
N ALA A 248 -2.56 8.87 20.00
CA ALA A 248 -2.57 10.30 20.34
C ALA A 248 -2.95 11.19 19.14
N ALA A 249 -2.55 10.81 17.93
CA ALA A 249 -2.89 11.54 16.71
C ALA A 249 -4.37 11.36 16.31
N ALA A 250 -4.91 10.16 16.47
CA ALA A 250 -6.31 9.86 16.15
C ALA A 250 -7.30 10.60 17.08
N ASN A 251 -6.85 11.00 18.26
CA ASN A 251 -7.64 11.73 19.25
C ASN A 251 -7.37 13.26 19.28
N SER A 252 -6.64 13.79 18.29
CA SER A 252 -6.24 15.21 18.26
C SER A 252 -7.02 16.08 17.27
#